data_75d463189072ae951c3fd99d931a210a
#
_entry.id   75d463189072ae951c3fd99d931a210a
#
_cell.length_a   1.000
_cell.length_b   1.000
_cell.length_c   1.000
_cell.angle_alpha   90.00
_cell.angle_beta   90.00
_cell.angle_gamma   90.00
#
_symmetry.space_group_name_H-M   'P 1'
#
loop_
_entity.id
_entity.type
_entity.pdbx_description
1 polymer ?
#
loop_
_entity_poly.entity_id
_entity_poly.type
_entity_poly.pdbx_seq_one_letter_code
_entity_poly.pdbx_strand_id
1 'polypeptide(L)'
;MAFGTSGSGAPNYGKLYAAEIGNPATFTDSTADTTDGSDQVTVDDGTAYEIGDLISGAGIPAGASITAVSTNTITISETATATATNITVTVTPTLSRQRLYDITPSGYQATGDSEFRPGMGYWYYGEGYEYGSVFNGAGSASYSRLAHWSLDNFGENMIGVQSGDKAIFYWQGDPATAAEEITTTNGYTENAPTAVAVLVTQERHVLALGAAGDARQIKWSSQETVDVWTPSATNTAGDLILQTTGYIVCAKRVVGNVLVWTETDVHQLNYLGPPLVYGVNKLADGAGVFSPYAIHSSSEITCWLNKSGFWVFDGYARPLECPIQDRVIRTVDWSQEGLIYSGGNSEFGEVWWWCPSRSGTAGRCGYYVIYNYRDGVWYDSLPDSGITRNCWMDKNILNSPIGIDPSNNTIYTHESTDPDQTTTAEAETGGIDIMNGERYSRISKIFSDSDQDEEGSINFRFFTASSGDSAETESSDYPLEADGEIDVRLQGRQVRYKVTGLLTAGDWTVGNTRFEMHIGGRR
;
A
#
# COMPACT_ATOMS: atom_id res chain seq x y z
N MET A 1 8.51 6.84 8.22
CA MET A 1 8.05 6.04 7.04
C MET A 1 9.26 5.78 6.19
N ALA A 2 9.51 4.54 5.82
CA ALA A 2 10.68 4.20 5.02
C ALA A 2 10.24 3.81 3.61
N PHE A 3 10.93 4.34 2.60
CA PHE A 3 10.66 4.11 1.19
C PHE A 3 11.92 3.60 0.51
N GLY A 4 11.77 2.61 -0.37
CA GLY A 4 12.82 2.28 -1.33
C GLY A 4 12.62 3.09 -2.60
N THR A 5 13.65 3.74 -3.10
CA THR A 5 13.53 4.54 -4.32
C THR A 5 14.12 3.86 -5.53
N SER A 6 13.66 4.34 -6.61
CA SER A 6 14.05 4.00 -7.94
C SER A 6 14.41 5.27 -8.72
N GLY A 7 15.52 5.26 -9.35
CA GLY A 7 15.88 6.27 -10.36
C GLY A 7 16.47 5.57 -11.58
N SER A 8 16.38 6.19 -12.72
CA SER A 8 16.91 5.70 -14.01
C SER A 8 18.44 5.60 -14.09
N GLY A 9 19.11 5.39 -12.96
CA GLY A 9 20.56 5.26 -12.89
C GLY A 9 20.97 4.32 -11.75
N ALA A 10 21.82 3.41 -12.04
CA ALA A 10 22.22 2.23 -11.26
C ALA A 10 22.64 2.38 -9.77
N PRO A 11 22.86 3.53 -9.13
CA PRO A 11 23.31 3.52 -7.74
C PRO A 11 22.22 3.58 -6.67
N ASN A 12 20.93 3.63 -7.00
CA ASN A 12 19.87 3.93 -6.02
C ASN A 12 18.94 2.77 -5.68
N TYR A 13 19.24 1.55 -6.08
CA TYR A 13 18.41 0.39 -5.74
C TYR A 13 18.61 -0.06 -4.30
N GLY A 14 17.49 -0.34 -3.60
CA GLY A 14 17.49 -0.86 -2.24
C GLY A 14 17.79 0.17 -1.16
N LYS A 15 17.84 1.45 -1.48
CA LYS A 15 18.00 2.52 -0.50
C LYS A 15 16.82 2.61 0.45
N LEU A 16 17.10 3.00 1.67
CA LEU A 16 16.13 3.20 2.72
C LEU A 16 16.02 4.70 3.02
N TYR A 17 14.81 5.22 2.96
CA TYR A 17 14.53 6.62 3.25
C TYR A 17 13.55 6.73 4.42
N ALA A 18 13.79 7.68 5.30
CA ALA A 18 12.82 8.11 6.29
C ALA A 18 12.13 9.39 5.84
N ALA A 19 10.81 9.45 6.00
CA ALA A 19 10.05 10.69 5.82
C ALA A 19 9.68 11.25 7.19
N GLU A 20 9.91 12.53 7.39
CA GLU A 20 9.37 13.25 8.53
C GLU A 20 7.87 13.44 8.34
N ILE A 21 7.08 13.00 9.33
CA ILE A 21 5.62 13.15 9.31
C ILE A 21 5.29 14.25 10.30
N GLY A 22 4.84 15.39 9.79
CA GLY A 22 4.47 16.54 10.61
C GLY A 22 4.48 17.82 9.78
N ASN A 23 4.08 18.90 10.40
CA ASN A 23 4.28 20.22 9.82
C ASN A 23 5.78 20.51 9.94
N PRO A 24 6.58 20.48 8.85
CA PRO A 24 7.99 20.76 8.98
C PRO A 24 8.15 22.16 9.58
N ALA A 25 9.08 22.30 10.52
CA ALA A 25 9.32 23.57 11.17
C ALA A 25 9.73 24.62 10.14
N THR A 26 9.16 25.81 10.23
CA THR A 26 9.68 26.96 9.50
C THR A 26 11.15 27.19 9.86
N PHE A 27 11.98 27.43 8.87
CA PHE A 27 13.35 27.82 9.10
C PHE A 27 13.63 29.22 8.55
N THR A 28 14.67 29.86 9.04
CA THR A 28 15.09 31.18 8.60
C THR A 28 16.53 31.13 8.10
N ASP A 29 16.76 31.77 6.96
CA ASP A 29 18.08 32.03 6.41
C ASP A 29 18.30 33.55 6.42
N SER A 30 19.41 33.98 7.00
CA SER A 30 19.75 35.44 7.13
C SER A 30 20.77 35.91 6.11
N THR A 31 21.10 35.09 5.11
CA THR A 31 22.14 35.35 4.13
C THR A 31 21.61 35.52 2.71
N ALA A 32 20.29 35.48 2.53
CA ALA A 32 19.68 35.57 1.22
C ALA A 32 19.82 36.96 0.57
N ASP A 33 20.03 36.96 -0.75
CA ASP A 33 20.14 38.19 -1.56
C ASP A 33 19.03 38.18 -2.62
N THR A 34 18.36 39.33 -2.76
CA THR A 34 17.36 39.59 -3.79
C THR A 34 17.78 40.67 -4.77
N THR A 35 17.29 40.57 -6.01
CA THR A 35 17.46 41.60 -7.03
C THR A 35 16.09 42.04 -7.55
N ASP A 36 15.80 43.33 -7.54
CA ASP A 36 14.54 43.88 -8.02
C ASP A 36 14.22 43.42 -9.44
N GLY A 37 13.01 42.90 -9.65
CA GLY A 37 12.56 42.38 -10.94
C GLY A 37 13.10 40.98 -11.29
N SER A 38 13.93 40.34 -10.44
CA SER A 38 14.42 38.97 -10.63
C SER A 38 13.56 37.98 -9.85
N ASP A 39 13.31 36.81 -10.42
CA ASP A 39 12.71 35.66 -9.76
C ASP A 39 13.74 34.76 -9.05
N GLN A 40 15.04 35.15 -9.16
CA GLN A 40 16.12 34.38 -8.50
C GLN A 40 16.53 35.07 -7.20
N VAL A 41 16.64 34.27 -6.16
CA VAL A 41 17.16 34.63 -4.84
C VAL A 41 18.44 33.85 -4.60
N THR A 42 19.53 34.52 -4.31
CA THR A 42 20.80 33.88 -3.99
C THR A 42 20.80 33.49 -2.51
N VAL A 43 21.25 32.28 -2.20
CA VAL A 43 21.34 31.72 -0.84
C VAL A 43 22.69 31.07 -0.66
N ASP A 44 23.14 30.89 0.58
CA ASP A 44 24.44 30.27 0.87
C ASP A 44 24.41 28.76 0.59
N ASP A 45 23.31 28.09 0.91
CA ASP A 45 23.11 26.66 0.72
C ASP A 45 21.67 26.38 0.28
N GLY A 46 21.49 26.01 -0.98
CA GLY A 46 20.19 25.66 -1.53
C GLY A 46 19.65 24.31 -1.04
N THR A 47 20.44 23.47 -0.38
CA THR A 47 20.01 22.12 0.03
C THR A 47 18.91 22.12 1.10
N ALA A 48 18.76 23.22 1.82
CA ALA A 48 17.71 23.41 2.82
C ALA A 48 16.34 23.80 2.22
N TYR A 49 16.32 24.18 0.94
CA TYR A 49 15.12 24.67 0.27
C TYR A 49 14.52 23.62 -0.63
N GLU A 50 13.19 23.63 -0.74
CA GLU A 50 12.49 22.72 -1.64
C GLU A 50 11.48 23.47 -2.53
N ILE A 51 11.28 22.93 -3.74
CA ILE A 51 10.31 23.51 -4.69
C ILE A 51 8.89 23.37 -4.11
N GLY A 52 8.12 24.46 -4.06
CA GLY A 52 6.75 24.56 -3.53
C GLY A 52 6.65 25.01 -2.09
N ASP A 53 7.75 25.16 -1.37
CA ASP A 53 7.72 25.81 -0.05
C ASP A 53 7.38 27.30 -0.20
N LEU A 54 6.62 27.81 0.76
CA LEU A 54 6.35 29.24 0.82
C LEU A 54 7.56 29.98 1.36
N ILE A 55 7.92 31.06 0.73
CA ILE A 55 9.03 31.90 1.14
C ILE A 55 8.55 33.32 1.40
N SER A 56 9.03 33.93 2.46
CA SER A 56 8.74 35.34 2.80
C SER A 56 9.98 36.05 3.31
N GLY A 57 10.09 37.29 3.04
CA GLY A 57 11.23 38.12 3.45
C GLY A 57 11.13 39.53 2.87
N ALA A 58 12.08 40.41 3.23
CA ALA A 58 12.13 41.76 2.69
C ALA A 58 12.38 41.72 1.17
N GLY A 59 11.50 42.34 0.39
CA GLY A 59 11.60 42.34 -1.06
C GLY A 59 11.06 41.07 -1.75
N ILE A 60 10.51 40.13 -1.01
CA ILE A 60 9.84 38.93 -1.56
C ILE A 60 8.32 39.15 -1.51
N PRO A 61 7.58 38.97 -2.62
CA PRO A 61 6.13 39.09 -2.65
C PRO A 61 5.43 38.18 -1.67
N ALA A 62 4.30 38.65 -1.11
CA ALA A 62 3.51 37.81 -0.20
C ALA A 62 2.89 36.62 -0.94
N GLY A 63 3.06 35.42 -0.40
CA GLY A 63 2.56 34.19 -1.02
C GLY A 63 3.50 33.58 -2.06
N ALA A 64 4.70 34.15 -2.25
CA ALA A 64 5.69 33.54 -3.14
C ALA A 64 6.07 32.12 -2.70
N SER A 65 6.21 31.22 -3.67
CA SER A 65 6.64 29.85 -3.48
C SER A 65 7.92 29.56 -4.28
N ILE A 66 8.68 28.58 -3.84
CA ILE A 66 9.91 28.16 -4.53
C ILE A 66 9.54 27.28 -5.72
N THR A 67 10.02 27.63 -6.91
CA THR A 67 9.73 26.91 -8.16
C THR A 67 10.92 26.09 -8.67
N ALA A 68 12.15 26.49 -8.32
CA ALA A 68 13.36 25.71 -8.62
C ALA A 68 14.42 25.94 -7.54
N VAL A 69 15.28 24.94 -7.34
CA VAL A 69 16.39 24.99 -6.38
C VAL A 69 17.69 24.58 -7.06
N SER A 70 18.75 25.31 -6.80
CA SER A 70 20.11 25.02 -7.24
C SER A 70 21.06 25.19 -6.04
N THR A 71 22.34 24.90 -6.19
CA THR A 71 23.30 24.87 -5.07
C THR A 71 23.31 26.16 -4.24
N ASN A 72 23.26 27.33 -4.90
CA ASN A 72 23.32 28.63 -4.25
C ASN A 72 22.26 29.61 -4.73
N THR A 73 21.20 29.12 -5.39
CA THR A 73 20.15 29.96 -5.94
C THR A 73 18.83 29.24 -5.90
N ILE A 74 17.80 29.91 -5.45
CA ILE A 74 16.41 29.44 -5.55
C ILE A 74 15.64 30.35 -6.52
N THR A 75 14.70 29.77 -7.26
CA THR A 75 13.77 30.53 -8.11
C THR A 75 12.43 30.57 -7.41
N ILE A 76 11.82 31.74 -7.35
CA ILE A 76 10.52 31.96 -6.71
C ILE A 76 9.44 32.18 -7.76
N SER A 77 8.16 31.96 -7.38
CA SER A 77 7.01 32.05 -8.29
C SER A 77 6.73 33.48 -8.82
N GLU A 78 7.23 34.47 -8.12
CA GLU A 78 7.05 35.88 -8.46
C GLU A 78 8.39 36.62 -8.38
N THR A 79 8.54 37.74 -9.10
CA THR A 79 9.78 38.51 -9.07
C THR A 79 9.91 39.32 -7.79
N ALA A 80 11.12 39.40 -7.26
CA ALA A 80 11.44 40.24 -6.11
C ALA A 80 11.13 41.70 -6.37
N THR A 81 10.68 42.41 -5.36
CA THR A 81 10.25 43.82 -5.42
C THR A 81 11.30 44.82 -4.93
N ALA A 82 12.45 44.30 -4.50
CA ALA A 82 13.57 45.13 -4.06
C ALA A 82 14.90 44.40 -4.21
N THR A 83 15.97 45.14 -4.48
CA THR A 83 17.34 44.64 -4.38
C THR A 83 17.85 44.83 -2.95
N ALA A 84 18.21 43.75 -2.30
CA ALA A 84 18.73 43.74 -0.93
C ALA A 84 19.70 42.57 -0.73
N THR A 85 20.66 42.73 0.16
CA THR A 85 21.67 41.72 0.51
C THR A 85 21.56 41.34 1.98
N ASN A 86 21.86 40.09 2.29
CA ASN A 86 21.79 39.55 3.65
C ASN A 86 20.42 39.76 4.31
N ILE A 87 19.34 39.57 3.54
CA ILE A 87 18.01 39.59 4.11
C ILE A 87 17.70 38.29 4.84
N THR A 88 16.90 38.41 5.89
CA THR A 88 16.35 37.22 6.52
C THR A 88 15.10 36.77 5.74
N VAL A 89 15.17 35.59 5.17
CA VAL A 89 14.01 34.92 4.58
C VAL A 89 13.49 33.85 5.55
N THR A 90 12.19 33.72 5.60
CA THR A 90 11.49 32.67 6.35
C THR A 90 10.87 31.73 5.33
N VAL A 91 11.23 30.47 5.42
CA VAL A 91 10.67 29.39 4.59
C VAL A 91 9.67 28.63 5.42
N THR A 92 8.45 28.56 4.92
CA THR A 92 7.37 27.78 5.51
C THR A 92 7.09 26.59 4.60
N PRO A 93 7.50 25.39 4.99
CA PRO A 93 7.22 24.19 4.22
C PRO A 93 5.72 23.99 4.04
N THR A 94 5.31 23.64 2.83
CA THR A 94 3.91 23.32 2.56
C THR A 94 3.61 21.89 3.00
N LEU A 95 2.41 21.64 3.53
CA LEU A 95 1.95 20.32 4.03
C LEU A 95 2.03 19.18 2.99
N SER A 96 2.17 19.53 1.72
CA SER A 96 2.26 18.56 0.63
C SER A 96 3.65 17.91 0.47
N ARG A 97 4.64 18.32 1.27
CA ARG A 97 6.01 17.84 1.09
C ARG A 97 6.63 17.41 2.40
N GLN A 98 6.88 16.12 2.44
CA GLN A 98 7.67 15.51 3.50
C GLN A 98 9.12 15.42 3.02
N ARG A 99 10.06 15.86 3.84
CA ARG A 99 11.47 15.64 3.56
C ARG A 99 11.79 14.16 3.65
N LEU A 100 12.47 13.66 2.63
CA LEU A 100 12.99 12.29 2.60
C LEU A 100 14.47 12.33 2.99
N TYR A 101 14.82 11.63 4.05
CA TYR A 101 16.19 11.47 4.50
C TYR A 101 16.72 10.11 4.07
N ASP A 102 17.87 10.08 3.41
CA ASP A 102 18.54 8.83 3.05
C ASP A 102 19.19 8.24 4.32
N ILE A 103 18.54 7.26 4.90
CA ILE A 103 19.01 6.53 6.09
C ILE A 103 19.59 5.17 5.72
N THR A 104 19.94 4.97 4.46
CA THR A 104 20.55 3.73 3.98
C THR A 104 21.83 3.43 4.79
N PRO A 105 21.99 2.19 5.28
CA PRO A 105 23.15 1.81 6.06
C PRO A 105 24.47 2.13 5.37
N SER A 106 25.45 2.61 6.13
CA SER A 106 26.78 2.87 5.63
C SER A 106 27.43 1.57 5.12
N GLY A 107 27.97 1.60 3.91
CA GLY A 107 28.53 0.41 3.28
C GLY A 107 27.51 -0.51 2.62
N TYR A 108 26.21 -0.28 2.81
CA TYR A 108 25.19 -0.92 2.01
C TYR A 108 25.36 -0.45 0.56
N GLN A 109 25.85 -1.34 -0.27
CA GLN A 109 25.88 -1.12 -1.70
C GLN A 109 24.74 -1.93 -2.29
N ALA A 110 23.81 -1.26 -2.94
CA ALA A 110 23.09 -1.86 -4.03
C ALA A 110 24.16 -2.20 -5.11
N THR A 111 24.96 -3.22 -4.83
CA THR A 111 25.88 -3.73 -5.82
C THR A 111 25.02 -4.09 -7.01
N GLY A 112 25.48 -3.75 -8.20
CA GLY A 112 24.81 -4.05 -9.45
C GLY A 112 24.57 -5.54 -9.71
N ASP A 113 24.33 -6.27 -8.63
CA ASP A 113 23.85 -7.63 -8.65
C ASP A 113 22.36 -7.54 -8.97
N SER A 114 22.02 -8.02 -10.14
CA SER A 114 20.66 -8.09 -10.69
C SER A 114 19.67 -8.84 -9.79
N GLU A 115 20.12 -9.38 -8.67
CA GLU A 115 19.31 -10.06 -7.66
C GLU A 115 18.73 -9.10 -6.59
N PHE A 116 19.27 -7.90 -6.45
CA PHE A 116 18.78 -6.93 -5.48
C PHE A 116 17.61 -6.12 -6.04
N ARG A 117 16.47 -6.27 -5.41
CA ARG A 117 15.24 -5.54 -5.73
C ARG A 117 14.87 -4.63 -4.57
N PRO A 118 14.42 -3.39 -4.83
CA PRO A 118 14.04 -2.47 -3.77
C PRO A 118 12.94 -3.05 -2.90
N GLY A 119 12.84 -2.58 -1.68
CA GLY A 119 11.92 -3.10 -0.70
C GLY A 119 10.45 -2.99 -1.05
N MET A 120 10.07 -2.04 -1.85
CA MET A 120 8.77 -2.01 -2.50
C MET A 120 8.73 -2.89 -3.74
N GLY A 121 9.75 -3.52 -4.06
CA GLY A 121 9.99 -4.66 -4.97
C GLY A 121 9.54 -4.56 -6.40
N TYR A 122 8.91 -3.57 -6.73
CA TYR A 122 7.86 -3.44 -7.58
C TYR A 122 8.19 -3.12 -9.02
N TRP A 123 8.74 -2.03 -9.24
CA TRP A 123 8.82 -1.54 -10.59
C TRP A 123 10.01 -2.04 -11.38
N TYR A 124 10.88 -2.68 -10.69
CA TYR A 124 11.90 -3.45 -11.34
C TYR A 124 11.36 -4.70 -12.01
N TYR A 125 10.30 -5.28 -11.45
CA TYR A 125 9.63 -6.42 -12.07
C TYR A 125 8.90 -6.03 -13.35
N GLY A 126 8.41 -4.79 -13.44
CA GLY A 126 7.77 -4.25 -14.64
C GLY A 126 8.68 -4.08 -15.83
N GLU A 127 9.94 -3.87 -15.59
CA GLU A 127 10.89 -3.81 -16.68
C GLU A 127 11.24 -5.19 -17.24
N GLY A 128 10.84 -6.29 -16.59
CA GLY A 128 10.86 -7.68 -17.08
C GLY A 128 12.16 -8.14 -17.75
N TYR A 129 12.96 -7.20 -18.06
CA TYR A 129 14.08 -7.24 -18.93
C TYR A 129 15.27 -7.94 -18.34
N GLU A 130 15.51 -7.65 -17.11
CA GLU A 130 16.62 -8.19 -16.37
C GLU A 130 16.30 -9.55 -15.78
N TYR A 131 15.01 -9.79 -15.48
CA TYR A 131 14.55 -11.09 -15.05
C TYR A 131 14.81 -12.17 -16.12
N GLY A 132 14.58 -11.84 -17.37
CA GLY A 132 14.89 -12.74 -18.49
C GLY A 132 16.39 -12.90 -18.79
N SER A 133 17.18 -11.87 -18.55
CA SER A 133 18.62 -11.90 -18.85
C SER A 133 19.45 -12.61 -17.79
N VAL A 134 19.03 -12.56 -16.55
CA VAL A 134 19.67 -13.30 -15.44
C VAL A 134 19.47 -14.82 -15.60
N PHE A 135 18.36 -15.23 -16.16
CA PHE A 135 18.06 -16.65 -16.40
C PHE A 135 18.73 -17.24 -17.65
N ASN A 136 19.24 -16.43 -18.55
CA ASN A 136 19.92 -16.90 -19.75
C ASN A 136 21.39 -17.26 -19.55
N GLY A 137 21.92 -17.07 -18.36
CA GLY A 137 23.26 -17.45 -17.99
C GLY A 137 23.30 -18.70 -17.13
N ALA A 138 23.29 -19.86 -17.74
CA ALA A 138 23.57 -21.15 -17.11
C ALA A 138 22.54 -21.76 -16.15
N GLY A 139 21.49 -22.35 -16.64
CA GLY A 139 21.02 -23.69 -16.22
C GLY A 139 20.64 -23.97 -14.78
N SER A 140 20.39 -22.99 -13.94
CA SER A 140 19.78 -23.19 -12.63
C SER A 140 18.57 -22.28 -12.52
N ALA A 141 17.39 -22.86 -12.55
CA ALA A 141 16.16 -22.18 -12.21
C ALA A 141 16.12 -21.90 -10.70
N SER A 142 16.91 -20.97 -10.22
CA SER A 142 16.68 -20.37 -8.92
C SER A 142 15.63 -19.26 -9.14
N TYR A 143 14.42 -19.50 -8.70
CA TYR A 143 13.40 -18.46 -8.61
C TYR A 143 13.93 -17.39 -7.65
N SER A 144 14.52 -16.32 -8.17
CA SER A 144 14.92 -15.21 -7.33
C SER A 144 13.65 -14.51 -6.85
N ARG A 145 13.42 -14.54 -5.57
CA ARG A 145 12.32 -13.78 -4.95
C ARG A 145 12.63 -12.31 -5.04
N LEU A 146 11.58 -11.52 -5.16
CA LEU A 146 11.68 -10.09 -4.97
C LEU A 146 12.28 -9.78 -3.60
N ALA A 147 13.39 -9.07 -3.59
CA ALA A 147 13.95 -8.55 -2.36
C ALA A 147 13.09 -7.37 -1.89
N HIS A 148 12.70 -7.37 -0.62
CA HIS A 148 11.87 -6.35 -0.02
C HIS A 148 12.36 -6.02 1.39
N TRP A 149 12.04 -4.82 1.86
CA TRP A 149 12.29 -4.43 3.22
C TRP A 149 11.17 -4.91 4.15
N SER A 150 11.53 -5.59 5.22
CA SER A 150 10.68 -5.85 6.36
C SER A 150 11.07 -4.88 7.46
N LEU A 151 10.17 -4.02 7.87
CA LEU A 151 10.41 -2.93 8.82
C LEU A 151 9.43 -3.05 9.99
N ASP A 152 9.92 -2.78 11.19
CA ASP A 152 9.08 -2.67 12.38
C ASP A 152 9.67 -1.68 13.39
N ASN A 153 8.89 -1.29 14.38
CA ASN A 153 9.29 -0.33 15.39
C ASN A 153 9.75 -1.04 16.67
N PHE A 154 10.90 -0.66 17.19
CA PHE A 154 11.35 -1.02 18.53
C PHE A 154 11.28 0.22 19.44
N GLY A 155 10.07 0.54 19.90
CA GLY A 155 9.79 1.82 20.55
C GLY A 155 9.76 2.96 19.51
N GLU A 156 10.55 3.99 19.73
CA GLU A 156 10.70 5.11 18.79
C GLU A 156 11.70 4.81 17.67
N ASN A 157 12.46 3.73 17.81
CA ASN A 157 13.50 3.34 16.88
C ASN A 157 12.95 2.35 15.85
N MET A 158 13.60 2.25 14.70
CA MET A 158 13.23 1.31 13.64
C MET A 158 14.22 0.14 13.61
N ILE A 159 13.67 -1.05 13.38
CA ILE A 159 14.44 -2.23 13.02
C ILE A 159 14.00 -2.71 11.64
N GLY A 160 14.94 -3.17 10.83
CA GLY A 160 14.63 -3.57 9.47
C GLY A 160 15.59 -4.61 8.93
N VAL A 161 15.11 -5.36 7.95
CA VAL A 161 15.91 -6.29 7.17
C VAL A 161 15.50 -6.22 5.71
N GLN A 162 16.47 -6.28 4.84
CA GLN A 162 16.22 -6.45 3.41
C GLN A 162 16.36 -7.95 3.09
N SER A 163 15.31 -8.56 2.55
CA SER A 163 15.21 -10.02 2.40
C SER A 163 16.30 -10.65 1.50
N GLY A 164 16.94 -9.88 0.63
CA GLY A 164 18.05 -10.31 -0.21
C GLY A 164 19.39 -10.31 0.54
N ASP A 165 19.72 -9.21 1.23
CA ASP A 165 20.94 -9.05 2.02
C ASP A 165 20.88 -9.85 3.33
N LYS A 166 19.69 -9.90 3.94
CA LYS A 166 19.40 -10.63 5.18
C LYS A 166 20.08 -10.08 6.44
N ALA A 167 20.82 -8.98 6.36
CA ALA A 167 21.37 -8.30 7.52
C ALA A 167 20.26 -7.54 8.26
N ILE A 168 20.29 -7.53 9.58
CA ILE A 168 19.35 -6.77 10.41
C ILE A 168 19.97 -5.43 10.77
N PHE A 169 19.25 -4.36 10.45
CA PHE A 169 19.64 -2.98 10.68
C PHE A 169 18.79 -2.34 11.77
N TYR A 170 19.40 -1.42 12.51
CA TYR A 170 18.75 -0.64 13.55
C TYR A 170 18.98 0.85 13.31
N TRP A 171 17.94 1.65 13.44
CA TRP A 171 17.98 3.10 13.28
C TRP A 171 17.31 3.80 14.45
N GLN A 172 18.02 4.77 15.03
CA GLN A 172 17.61 5.43 16.27
C GLN A 172 16.72 6.66 16.06
N GLY A 173 16.16 6.84 14.87
CA GLY A 173 15.21 7.92 14.59
C GLY A 173 15.84 9.26 14.25
N ASP A 174 17.17 9.39 14.27
CA ASP A 174 17.86 10.61 13.86
C ASP A 174 18.06 10.63 12.34
N PRO A 175 17.41 11.56 11.61
CA PRO A 175 17.53 11.63 10.16
C PRO A 175 18.93 12.03 9.67
N ALA A 176 19.79 12.55 10.54
CA ALA A 176 21.18 12.86 10.20
C ALA A 176 22.10 11.62 10.25
N THR A 177 21.61 10.50 10.77
CA THR A 177 22.36 9.25 10.87
C THR A 177 21.75 8.15 10.04
N ALA A 178 22.60 7.37 9.37
CA ALA A 178 22.16 6.17 8.65
C ALA A 178 21.80 5.05 9.63
N ALA A 179 20.97 4.11 9.18
CA ALA A 179 20.74 2.87 9.91
C ALA A 179 22.04 2.05 9.97
N GLU A 180 22.25 1.35 11.08
CA GLU A 180 23.44 0.55 11.30
C GLU A 180 23.12 -0.93 11.40
N GLU A 181 23.98 -1.77 10.83
CA GLU A 181 23.88 -3.22 11.00
C GLU A 181 24.18 -3.60 12.45
N ILE A 182 23.35 -4.49 13.02
CA ILE A 182 23.54 -4.99 14.38
C ILE A 182 24.70 -5.99 14.39
N THR A 183 25.91 -5.50 14.59
CA THR A 183 27.15 -6.29 14.67
C THR A 183 28.05 -5.82 15.80
N THR A 184 28.90 -6.70 16.29
CA THR A 184 29.90 -6.34 17.29
C THR A 184 30.90 -5.30 16.76
N THR A 185 31.10 -5.21 15.48
CA THR A 185 31.93 -4.19 14.81
C THR A 185 31.35 -2.78 14.99
N ASN A 186 30.01 -2.68 15.00
CA ASN A 186 29.28 -1.42 15.19
C ASN A 186 28.96 -1.14 16.67
N GLY A 187 29.55 -1.91 17.60
CA GLY A 187 29.45 -1.66 19.05
C GLY A 187 28.29 -2.39 19.74
N TYR A 188 27.57 -3.25 19.06
CA TYR A 188 26.55 -4.10 19.66
C TYR A 188 27.13 -5.28 20.41
N THR A 189 26.35 -5.88 21.32
CA THR A 189 26.81 -6.99 22.18
C THR A 189 27.08 -8.26 21.38
N GLU A 190 26.21 -8.59 20.43
CA GLU A 190 26.31 -9.75 19.56
C GLU A 190 25.97 -9.35 18.12
N ASN A 191 26.37 -10.18 17.17
CA ASN A 191 25.89 -10.07 15.79
C ASN A 191 24.47 -10.59 15.71
N ALA A 192 23.56 -9.83 15.11
CA ALA A 192 22.24 -10.32 14.80
C ALA A 192 22.31 -11.49 13.81
N PRO A 193 21.39 -12.46 13.89
CA PRO A 193 21.32 -13.51 12.89
C PRO A 193 20.86 -12.93 11.52
N THR A 194 21.28 -13.55 10.44
CA THR A 194 20.66 -13.26 9.13
C THR A 194 19.17 -13.62 9.15
N ALA A 195 18.32 -12.83 8.48
CA ALA A 195 16.87 -13.08 8.44
C ALA A 195 16.28 -12.63 7.09
N VAL A 196 15.11 -13.15 6.74
CA VAL A 196 14.35 -12.69 5.56
C VAL A 196 13.28 -11.67 5.93
N ALA A 197 12.84 -11.66 7.18
CA ALA A 197 11.90 -10.69 7.73
C ALA A 197 12.13 -10.52 9.23
N VAL A 198 11.70 -9.38 9.77
CA VAL A 198 11.73 -9.06 11.20
C VAL A 198 10.36 -8.66 11.69
N LEU A 199 10.10 -8.89 12.96
CA LEU A 199 8.92 -8.42 13.67
C LEU A 199 9.29 -8.16 15.13
N VAL A 200 8.78 -7.09 15.73
CA VAL A 200 8.88 -6.83 17.17
C VAL A 200 7.61 -7.30 17.84
N THR A 201 7.70 -8.14 18.85
CA THR A 201 6.53 -8.63 19.57
C THR A 201 6.03 -7.62 20.59
N GLN A 202 4.85 -7.83 21.12
CA GLN A 202 4.27 -7.00 22.18
C GLN A 202 5.12 -7.05 23.46
N GLU A 203 5.76 -8.18 23.71
CA GLU A 203 6.69 -8.40 24.84
C GLU A 203 8.05 -7.77 24.62
N ARG A 204 8.27 -7.10 23.48
CA ARG A 204 9.52 -6.43 23.13
C ARG A 204 10.70 -7.37 22.89
N HIS A 205 10.45 -8.49 22.22
CA HIS A 205 11.46 -9.30 21.56
C HIS A 205 11.51 -8.95 20.07
N VAL A 206 12.67 -8.97 19.49
CA VAL A 206 12.85 -8.91 18.05
C VAL A 206 12.84 -10.32 17.49
N LEU A 207 11.91 -10.65 16.62
CA LEU A 207 11.88 -11.92 15.89
C LEU A 207 12.67 -11.77 14.59
N ALA A 208 13.62 -12.65 14.37
CA ALA A 208 14.31 -12.86 13.10
C ALA A 208 13.70 -14.11 12.43
N LEU A 209 13.11 -13.94 11.28
CA LEU A 209 12.32 -14.96 10.56
C LEU A 209 13.13 -15.53 9.39
N GLY A 210 13.08 -16.85 9.19
CA GLY A 210 13.95 -17.53 8.23
C GLY A 210 15.42 -17.31 8.57
N ALA A 211 15.75 -17.51 9.84
CA ALA A 211 16.96 -17.02 10.46
C ALA A 211 18.16 -17.98 10.28
N ALA A 212 19.35 -17.43 10.39
CA ALA A 212 20.62 -18.17 10.48
C ALA A 212 20.83 -19.22 9.38
N GLY A 213 20.27 -19.00 8.20
CA GLY A 213 20.40 -19.90 7.04
C GLY A 213 19.37 -21.03 6.98
N ASP A 214 18.52 -21.24 7.99
CA ASP A 214 17.36 -22.13 7.89
C ASP A 214 16.10 -21.31 7.61
N ALA A 215 15.51 -21.51 6.45
CA ALA A 215 14.31 -20.80 6.01
C ALA A 215 13.06 -21.06 6.88
N ARG A 216 13.10 -22.01 7.80
CA ARG A 216 12.01 -22.36 8.73
C ARG A 216 12.32 -21.96 10.17
N GLN A 217 13.51 -21.41 10.44
CA GLN A 217 13.91 -21.05 11.78
C GLN A 217 13.39 -19.66 12.15
N ILE A 218 12.87 -19.53 13.36
CA ILE A 218 12.58 -18.28 14.02
C ILE A 218 13.58 -18.14 15.17
N LYS A 219 14.30 -17.01 15.23
CA LYS A 219 15.11 -16.64 16.39
C LYS A 219 14.54 -15.38 17.00
N TRP A 220 14.71 -15.21 18.31
CA TRP A 220 14.30 -13.98 18.98
C TRP A 220 15.40 -13.48 19.90
N SER A 221 15.48 -12.15 19.98
CA SER A 221 16.39 -11.47 20.90
C SER A 221 15.95 -11.66 22.35
N SER A 222 16.81 -11.37 23.30
CA SER A 222 16.38 -11.20 24.68
C SER A 222 15.41 -10.03 24.80
N GLN A 223 14.51 -10.11 25.77
CA GLN A 223 13.51 -9.06 26.02
C GLN A 223 14.17 -7.70 26.21
N GLU A 224 13.57 -6.64 25.63
CA GLU A 224 14.04 -5.26 25.69
C GLU A 224 15.46 -5.02 25.10
N THR A 225 15.99 -5.96 24.33
CA THR A 225 17.27 -5.80 23.63
C THR A 225 17.13 -6.11 22.14
N VAL A 226 17.98 -5.50 21.33
CA VAL A 226 18.05 -5.76 19.89
C VAL A 226 19.30 -6.59 19.52
N ASP A 227 20.22 -6.78 20.45
CA ASP A 227 21.58 -7.25 20.20
C ASP A 227 22.01 -8.45 21.06
N VAL A 228 21.09 -9.09 21.79
CA VAL A 228 21.35 -10.31 22.58
C VAL A 228 20.54 -11.46 22.01
N TRP A 229 21.20 -12.35 21.27
CA TRP A 229 20.58 -13.42 20.47
C TRP A 229 20.96 -14.84 20.90
N THR A 230 21.97 -14.99 21.78
CA THR A 230 22.43 -16.29 22.26
C THR A 230 21.66 -16.68 23.52
N PRO A 231 20.91 -17.81 23.48
CA PRO A 231 20.18 -18.28 24.66
C PRO A 231 21.10 -18.55 25.84
N SER A 232 20.71 -18.07 27.02
CA SER A 232 21.42 -18.34 28.27
C SER A 232 20.43 -18.48 29.45
N ALA A 233 20.92 -18.96 30.59
CA ALA A 233 20.09 -19.10 31.78
C ALA A 233 19.62 -17.76 32.37
N THR A 234 20.21 -16.63 31.94
CA THR A 234 19.96 -15.30 32.47
C THR A 234 19.23 -14.38 31.52
N ASN A 235 18.93 -14.82 30.31
CA ASN A 235 18.19 -14.06 29.30
C ASN A 235 17.00 -14.83 28.74
N THR A 236 16.22 -14.18 27.87
CA THR A 236 15.03 -14.76 27.24
C THR A 236 15.23 -15.03 25.74
N ALA A 237 16.45 -14.86 25.22
CA ALA A 237 16.76 -15.17 23.82
C ALA A 237 16.52 -16.67 23.54
N GLY A 238 16.13 -17.00 22.33
CA GLY A 238 15.86 -18.39 21.94
C GLY A 238 15.62 -18.56 20.46
N ASP A 239 15.31 -19.79 20.09
CA ASP A 239 14.97 -20.14 18.73
C ASP A 239 14.02 -21.34 18.66
N LEU A 240 13.36 -21.49 17.54
CA LEU A 240 12.55 -22.67 17.18
C LEU A 240 12.52 -22.88 15.67
N ILE A 241 12.25 -24.10 15.24
CA ILE A 241 12.12 -24.46 13.83
C ILE A 241 10.69 -24.90 13.57
N LEU A 242 10.03 -24.29 12.58
CA LEU A 242 8.68 -24.65 12.18
C LEU A 242 8.65 -26.04 11.53
N GLN A 243 7.65 -26.82 11.87
CA GLN A 243 7.39 -28.11 11.25
C GLN A 243 6.53 -27.90 9.99
N THR A 244 7.17 -27.48 8.93
CA THR A 244 6.55 -27.16 7.64
C THR A 244 7.44 -27.61 6.49
N THR A 245 6.86 -27.75 5.30
CA THR A 245 7.59 -27.99 4.04
C THR A 245 7.95 -26.71 3.33
N GLY A 246 7.24 -25.62 3.64
CA GLY A 246 7.49 -24.28 3.07
C GLY A 246 8.55 -23.51 3.86
N TYR A 247 8.99 -22.39 3.30
CA TYR A 247 9.84 -21.44 4.00
C TYR A 247 9.00 -20.28 4.56
N ILE A 248 9.48 -19.64 5.60
CA ILE A 248 8.83 -18.47 6.19
C ILE A 248 8.87 -17.31 5.20
N VAL A 249 7.72 -16.68 4.98
CA VAL A 249 7.57 -15.49 4.15
C VAL A 249 7.55 -14.25 5.02
N CYS A 250 6.72 -14.23 6.04
CA CYS A 250 6.57 -13.08 6.94
C CYS A 250 5.85 -13.46 8.23
N ALA A 251 5.79 -12.50 9.14
CA ALA A 251 4.90 -12.54 10.30
C ALA A 251 4.17 -11.20 10.46
N LYS A 252 3.01 -11.23 11.09
CA LYS A 252 2.24 -10.04 11.49
C LYS A 252 1.72 -10.20 12.91
N ARG A 253 1.65 -9.08 13.62
CA ARG A 253 0.91 -9.02 14.88
C ARG A 253 -0.59 -9.08 14.57
N VAL A 254 -1.28 -9.93 15.30
CA VAL A 254 -2.75 -10.01 15.34
C VAL A 254 -3.20 -9.79 16.76
N VAL A 255 -4.50 -9.67 16.99
CA VAL A 255 -5.01 -9.43 18.35
C VAL A 255 -4.54 -10.54 19.30
N GLY A 256 -3.67 -10.17 20.24
CA GLY A 256 -3.14 -11.05 21.28
C GLY A 256 -2.09 -12.08 20.86
N ASN A 257 -1.69 -12.13 19.59
CA ASN A 257 -0.78 -13.16 19.07
C ASN A 257 0.10 -12.65 17.92
N VAL A 258 1.00 -13.51 17.49
CA VAL A 258 1.76 -13.34 16.25
C VAL A 258 1.43 -14.50 15.32
N LEU A 259 1.02 -14.18 14.10
CA LEU A 259 0.91 -15.18 13.04
C LEU A 259 2.15 -15.16 12.16
N VAL A 260 2.60 -16.34 11.78
CA VAL A 260 3.75 -16.57 10.90
C VAL A 260 3.26 -17.33 9.67
N TRP A 261 3.41 -16.73 8.51
CA TRP A 261 3.06 -17.36 7.24
C TRP A 261 4.28 -17.95 6.56
N THR A 262 4.09 -19.17 6.11
CA THR A 262 4.99 -19.81 5.16
C THR A 262 4.38 -19.80 3.76
N GLU A 263 5.05 -20.35 2.77
CA GLU A 263 4.45 -20.52 1.44
C GLU A 263 3.24 -21.46 1.44
N THR A 264 3.18 -22.37 2.38
CA THR A 264 2.20 -23.47 2.37
C THR A 264 1.18 -23.40 3.48
N ASP A 265 1.53 -22.83 4.62
CA ASP A 265 0.73 -22.91 5.84
C ASP A 265 0.87 -21.65 6.71
N VAL A 266 0.02 -21.53 7.71
CA VAL A 266 0.05 -20.48 8.71
C VAL A 266 0.19 -21.06 10.10
N HIS A 267 1.06 -20.44 10.89
CA HIS A 267 1.37 -20.81 12.25
C HIS A 267 1.07 -19.67 13.21
N GLN A 268 0.70 -20.01 14.43
CA GLN A 268 0.51 -19.06 15.52
C GLN A 268 1.68 -19.22 16.51
N LEU A 269 2.36 -18.12 16.78
CA LEU A 269 3.40 -18.04 17.78
C LEU A 269 2.79 -17.46 19.05
N ASN A 270 2.83 -18.22 20.14
CA ASN A 270 2.25 -17.86 21.42
C ASN A 270 3.35 -17.55 22.42
N TYR A 271 3.20 -16.45 23.15
CA TYR A 271 4.08 -16.15 24.27
C TYR A 271 3.70 -17.02 25.48
N LEU A 272 4.64 -17.80 25.97
CA LEU A 272 4.45 -18.72 27.09
C LEU A 272 5.14 -18.23 28.37
N GLY A 273 6.00 -17.23 28.23
CA GLY A 273 6.87 -16.78 29.32
C GLY A 273 8.06 -17.71 29.60
N PRO A 274 9.04 -17.22 30.38
CA PRO A 274 10.21 -18.02 30.75
C PRO A 274 9.81 -19.32 31.48
N PRO A 275 10.50 -20.46 31.27
CA PRO A 275 11.74 -20.59 30.49
C PRO A 275 11.54 -20.87 29.00
N LEU A 276 10.33 -21.14 28.52
CA LEU A 276 10.08 -21.55 27.13
C LEU A 276 9.98 -20.36 26.17
N VAL A 277 9.62 -19.18 26.67
CA VAL A 277 9.40 -17.92 26.00
C VAL A 277 8.31 -17.98 24.90
N TYR A 278 8.55 -18.73 23.83
CA TYR A 278 7.56 -18.91 22.75
C TYR A 278 7.29 -20.37 22.45
N GLY A 279 6.04 -20.66 22.09
CA GLY A 279 5.58 -21.91 21.50
C GLY A 279 4.84 -21.65 20.19
N VAL A 280 4.79 -22.66 19.31
CA VAL A 280 4.17 -22.53 18.00
C VAL A 280 3.11 -23.60 17.80
N ASN A 281 1.97 -23.22 17.20
CA ASN A 281 0.91 -24.10 16.75
C ASN A 281 0.63 -23.87 15.27
N LYS A 282 0.50 -24.92 14.48
CA LYS A 282 0.02 -24.83 13.11
C LYS A 282 -1.49 -24.60 13.12
N LEU A 283 -1.96 -23.59 12.40
CA LEU A 283 -3.38 -23.25 12.33
C LEU A 283 -4.08 -23.86 11.11
N ALA A 284 -3.47 -23.79 9.94
CA ALA A 284 -4.05 -24.31 8.71
C ALA A 284 -2.99 -24.64 7.66
N ASP A 285 -3.25 -25.70 6.90
CA ASP A 285 -2.53 -26.07 5.69
C ASP A 285 -3.20 -25.40 4.46
N GLY A 286 -2.42 -25.08 3.42
CA GLY A 286 -2.92 -24.41 2.22
C GLY A 286 -3.26 -22.94 2.40
N ALA A 287 -3.01 -22.40 3.58
CA ALA A 287 -3.28 -21.01 3.97
C ALA A 287 -2.04 -20.11 3.83
N GLY A 288 -0.97 -20.58 3.23
CA GLY A 288 0.27 -19.84 3.05
C GLY A 288 0.15 -18.65 2.09
N VAL A 289 1.19 -17.84 2.02
CA VAL A 289 1.26 -16.66 1.15
C VAL A 289 2.57 -16.64 0.36
N PHE A 290 2.56 -15.91 -0.76
CA PHE A 290 3.75 -15.71 -1.60
C PHE A 290 4.32 -14.30 -1.48
N SER A 291 3.47 -13.32 -1.17
CA SER A 291 3.88 -11.95 -0.89
C SER A 291 3.69 -11.63 0.59
N PRO A 292 4.70 -11.07 1.27
CA PRO A 292 4.56 -10.61 2.65
C PRO A 292 3.57 -9.45 2.80
N TYR A 293 3.23 -8.81 1.70
CA TYR A 293 2.32 -7.67 1.64
C TYR A 293 0.89 -8.04 1.23
N ALA A 294 0.63 -9.28 0.84
CA ALA A 294 -0.72 -9.75 0.52
C ALA A 294 -1.61 -9.94 1.76
N ILE A 295 -1.07 -9.64 2.95
CA ILE A 295 -1.72 -9.82 4.24
C ILE A 295 -2.06 -8.46 4.83
N HIS A 296 -3.34 -8.21 5.05
CA HIS A 296 -3.81 -7.12 5.89
C HIS A 296 -4.03 -7.61 7.32
N SER A 297 -3.51 -6.89 8.30
CA SER A 297 -3.74 -7.15 9.71
C SER A 297 -4.01 -5.84 10.44
N SER A 298 -5.18 -5.74 11.02
CA SER A 298 -5.63 -4.62 11.85
C SER A 298 -6.18 -5.13 13.18
N SER A 299 -6.64 -4.22 14.03
CA SER A 299 -7.34 -4.57 15.26
C SER A 299 -8.73 -5.20 15.02
N GLU A 300 -9.31 -5.01 13.83
CA GLU A 300 -10.65 -5.47 13.50
C GLU A 300 -10.63 -6.79 12.71
N ILE A 301 -9.69 -6.94 11.78
CA ILE A 301 -9.63 -8.11 10.89
C ILE A 301 -8.20 -8.43 10.47
N THR A 302 -7.91 -9.71 10.33
CA THR A 302 -6.70 -10.19 9.63
C THR A 302 -7.13 -11.07 8.48
N CYS A 303 -6.79 -10.68 7.25
CA CYS A 303 -7.14 -11.42 6.04
C CYS A 303 -6.04 -11.33 4.99
N TRP A 304 -5.99 -12.31 4.10
CA TRP A 304 -4.96 -12.41 3.07
C TRP A 304 -5.44 -13.09 1.81
N LEU A 305 -4.74 -12.82 0.73
CA LEU A 305 -4.96 -13.44 -0.57
C LEU A 305 -3.84 -14.44 -0.89
N ASN A 306 -4.23 -15.62 -1.36
CA ASN A 306 -3.31 -16.59 -1.96
C ASN A 306 -3.89 -17.17 -3.27
N LYS A 307 -3.17 -18.13 -3.89
CA LYS A 307 -3.61 -18.75 -5.15
C LYS A 307 -4.91 -19.56 -5.04
N SER A 308 -5.30 -19.98 -3.84
CA SER A 308 -6.55 -20.70 -3.60
C SER A 308 -7.73 -19.80 -3.28
N GLY A 309 -7.50 -18.50 -3.08
CA GLY A 309 -8.51 -17.52 -2.75
C GLY A 309 -8.17 -16.69 -1.52
N PHE A 310 -9.20 -16.16 -0.91
CA PHE A 310 -9.09 -15.32 0.27
C PHE A 310 -9.22 -16.12 1.56
N TRP A 311 -8.49 -15.66 2.58
CA TRP A 311 -8.48 -16.27 3.90
C TRP A 311 -8.69 -15.20 4.97
N VAL A 312 -9.24 -15.60 6.10
CA VAL A 312 -9.45 -14.75 7.26
C VAL A 312 -9.03 -15.46 8.54
N PHE A 313 -8.55 -14.69 9.49
CA PHE A 313 -8.29 -15.12 10.87
C PHE A 313 -9.19 -14.32 11.82
N ASP A 314 -10.07 -15.03 12.49
CA ASP A 314 -10.98 -14.53 13.53
C ASP A 314 -10.89 -15.36 14.82
N GLY A 315 -9.70 -15.86 15.11
CA GLY A 315 -9.38 -16.87 16.11
C GLY A 315 -9.05 -18.23 15.48
N TYR A 316 -9.51 -18.45 14.25
CA TYR A 316 -9.19 -19.61 13.42
C TYR A 316 -8.86 -19.15 12.00
N ALA A 317 -7.87 -19.80 11.38
CA ALA A 317 -7.59 -19.55 9.96
C ALA A 317 -8.57 -20.37 9.10
N ARG A 318 -9.39 -19.68 8.31
CA ARG A 318 -10.39 -20.29 7.43
C ARG A 318 -10.50 -19.56 6.10
N PRO A 319 -10.94 -20.24 5.03
CA PRO A 319 -11.27 -19.56 3.78
C PRO A 319 -12.33 -18.47 4.00
N LEU A 320 -12.15 -17.34 3.35
CA LEU A 320 -13.11 -16.25 3.30
C LEU A 320 -13.90 -16.35 1.99
N GLU A 321 -15.21 -16.51 2.10
CA GLU A 321 -16.08 -16.63 0.93
C GLU A 321 -16.07 -15.35 0.09
N CYS A 322 -15.79 -15.50 -1.20
CA CYS A 322 -15.77 -14.41 -2.15
C CYS A 322 -16.55 -14.80 -3.41
N PRO A 323 -17.71 -14.18 -3.69
CA PRO A 323 -18.53 -14.51 -4.85
C PRO A 323 -17.82 -14.27 -6.19
N ILE A 324 -16.84 -13.36 -6.21
CA ILE A 324 -16.08 -13.02 -7.42
C ILE A 324 -14.71 -13.73 -7.47
N GLN A 325 -14.46 -14.72 -6.59
CA GLN A 325 -13.15 -15.37 -6.46
C GLN A 325 -12.62 -15.94 -7.79
N ASP A 326 -13.44 -16.63 -8.55
CA ASP A 326 -13.05 -17.21 -9.85
C ASP A 326 -12.57 -16.12 -10.84
N ARG A 327 -13.23 -14.97 -10.84
CA ARG A 327 -12.84 -13.83 -11.67
C ARG A 327 -11.50 -13.27 -11.20
N VAL A 328 -11.31 -13.06 -9.91
CA VAL A 328 -10.06 -12.58 -9.32
C VAL A 328 -8.90 -13.51 -9.69
N ILE A 329 -9.04 -14.81 -9.43
CA ILE A 329 -7.99 -15.80 -9.70
C ILE A 329 -7.59 -15.83 -11.19
N ARG A 330 -8.55 -15.65 -12.10
CA ARG A 330 -8.28 -15.61 -13.54
C ARG A 330 -7.65 -14.30 -14.00
N THR A 331 -7.98 -13.20 -13.36
CA THR A 331 -7.49 -11.85 -13.72
C THR A 331 -6.07 -11.63 -13.23
N VAL A 332 -5.74 -12.05 -12.02
CA VAL A 332 -4.43 -11.87 -11.42
C VAL A 332 -3.32 -12.58 -12.21
N ASP A 333 -2.24 -11.88 -12.46
CA ASP A 333 -1.02 -12.47 -13.00
C ASP A 333 -0.17 -13.06 -11.87
N TRP A 334 -0.36 -14.35 -11.64
CA TRP A 334 0.34 -15.09 -10.59
C TRP A 334 1.84 -15.31 -10.87
N SER A 335 2.34 -14.99 -12.06
CA SER A 335 3.78 -14.97 -12.31
C SER A 335 4.47 -13.80 -11.60
N GLN A 336 3.68 -12.79 -11.23
CA GLN A 336 4.10 -11.59 -10.52
C GLN A 336 3.50 -11.50 -9.11
N GLU A 337 3.21 -12.64 -8.49
CA GLU A 337 2.52 -12.73 -7.19
C GLU A 337 3.21 -11.97 -6.05
N GLY A 338 4.54 -11.84 -6.11
CA GLY A 338 5.31 -11.07 -5.14
C GLY A 338 4.99 -9.58 -5.09
N LEU A 339 4.27 -9.06 -6.11
CA LEU A 339 3.84 -7.67 -6.17
C LEU A 339 2.50 -7.41 -5.48
N ILE A 340 1.72 -8.46 -5.18
CA ILE A 340 0.41 -8.31 -4.55
C ILE A 340 0.59 -7.59 -3.22
N TYR A 341 -0.10 -6.47 -3.08
CA TYR A 341 -0.06 -5.63 -1.91
C TYR A 341 -1.47 -5.43 -1.33
N SER A 342 -1.59 -5.51 -0.01
CA SER A 342 -2.84 -5.23 0.68
C SER A 342 -2.72 -3.98 1.54
N GLY A 343 -3.84 -3.30 1.72
CA GLY A 343 -3.96 -2.17 2.61
C GLY A 343 -5.36 -2.06 3.17
N GLY A 344 -5.52 -1.37 4.29
CA GLY A 344 -6.81 -1.09 4.88
C GLY A 344 -7.29 0.32 4.54
N ASN A 345 -8.60 0.49 4.53
CA ASN A 345 -9.27 1.75 4.66
C ASN A 345 -10.22 1.64 5.86
N SER A 346 -9.69 1.95 7.04
CA SER A 346 -10.39 1.74 8.31
C SER A 346 -11.63 2.63 8.45
N GLU A 347 -11.70 3.75 7.73
CA GLU A 347 -12.86 4.64 7.73
C GLU A 347 -14.11 3.94 7.21
N PHE A 348 -13.97 3.24 6.09
CA PHE A 348 -15.07 2.54 5.43
C PHE A 348 -15.15 1.04 5.80
N GLY A 349 -14.20 0.52 6.58
CA GLY A 349 -14.17 -0.89 6.93
C GLY A 349 -13.76 -1.78 5.76
N GLU A 350 -12.80 -1.35 4.99
CA GLU A 350 -12.38 -2.02 3.76
C GLU A 350 -10.97 -2.56 3.83
N VAL A 351 -10.75 -3.68 3.15
CA VAL A 351 -9.43 -4.21 2.83
C VAL A 351 -9.27 -4.26 1.32
N TRP A 352 -8.19 -3.68 0.84
CA TRP A 352 -7.84 -3.59 -0.56
C TRP A 352 -6.68 -4.53 -0.87
N TRP A 353 -6.77 -5.26 -1.99
CA TRP A 353 -5.65 -6.00 -2.58
C TRP A 353 -5.37 -5.44 -3.95
N TRP A 354 -4.20 -4.84 -4.09
CA TRP A 354 -3.67 -4.37 -5.35
C TRP A 354 -2.89 -5.50 -6.02
N CYS A 355 -3.28 -5.86 -7.22
CA CYS A 355 -2.77 -7.04 -7.91
C CYS A 355 -2.28 -6.69 -9.32
N PRO A 356 -1.20 -7.35 -9.78
CA PRO A 356 -0.85 -7.33 -11.18
C PRO A 356 -1.90 -8.11 -11.99
N SER A 357 -2.33 -7.59 -13.15
CA SER A 357 -3.28 -8.28 -14.00
C SER A 357 -2.61 -8.84 -15.25
N ARG A 358 -3.16 -9.93 -15.79
CA ARG A 358 -2.64 -10.56 -17.01
C ARG A 358 -2.77 -9.68 -18.26
N SER A 359 -3.69 -8.74 -18.26
CA SER A 359 -3.92 -7.79 -19.35
C SER A 359 -3.32 -6.41 -19.09
N GLY A 360 -2.82 -6.17 -17.88
CA GLY A 360 -2.23 -4.91 -17.46
C GLY A 360 -0.75 -4.78 -17.86
N THR A 361 -0.17 -3.65 -17.51
CA THR A 361 1.26 -3.43 -17.69
C THR A 361 2.05 -4.26 -16.67
N ALA A 362 3.01 -5.05 -17.15
CA ALA A 362 3.86 -5.85 -16.29
C ALA A 362 4.54 -4.99 -15.22
N GLY A 363 4.62 -5.50 -13.99
CA GLY A 363 5.21 -4.83 -12.85
C GLY A 363 4.34 -3.78 -12.19
N ARG A 364 3.11 -3.62 -12.60
CA ARG A 364 2.16 -2.68 -12.03
C ARG A 364 0.93 -3.40 -11.49
N CYS A 365 0.46 -2.94 -10.35
CA CYS A 365 -0.79 -3.41 -9.76
C CYS A 365 -1.93 -2.45 -10.15
N GLY A 366 -2.48 -2.67 -11.34
CA GLY A 366 -3.60 -1.88 -11.88
C GLY A 366 -4.97 -2.54 -11.70
N TYR A 367 -5.02 -3.74 -11.13
CA TYR A 367 -6.23 -4.44 -10.74
C TYR A 367 -6.33 -4.44 -9.22
N TYR A 368 -7.46 -4.06 -8.68
CA TYR A 368 -7.68 -4.11 -7.24
C TYR A 368 -8.98 -4.84 -6.89
N VAL A 369 -8.97 -5.48 -5.74
CA VAL A 369 -10.11 -6.16 -5.13
C VAL A 369 -10.31 -5.58 -3.74
N ILE A 370 -11.55 -5.28 -3.41
CA ILE A 370 -11.93 -4.68 -2.12
C ILE A 370 -12.90 -5.62 -1.41
N TYR A 371 -12.66 -5.82 -0.14
CA TYR A 371 -13.59 -6.48 0.77
C TYR A 371 -14.01 -5.49 1.85
N ASN A 372 -15.29 -5.11 1.83
CA ASN A 372 -15.88 -4.39 2.95
C ASN A 372 -16.30 -5.41 4.01
N TYR A 373 -15.54 -5.45 5.11
CA TYR A 373 -15.75 -6.45 6.16
C TYR A 373 -16.89 -6.08 7.12
N ARG A 374 -17.37 -4.83 7.11
CA ARG A 374 -18.54 -4.41 7.90
C ARG A 374 -19.84 -4.87 7.26
N ASP A 375 -19.92 -4.76 5.94
CA ASP A 375 -21.11 -5.10 5.15
C ASP A 375 -21.04 -6.50 4.52
N GLY A 376 -19.86 -7.13 4.51
CA GLY A 376 -19.63 -8.43 3.87
C GLY A 376 -19.70 -8.39 2.34
N VAL A 377 -19.39 -7.25 1.74
CA VAL A 377 -19.53 -7.02 0.29
C VAL A 377 -18.16 -6.99 -0.39
N TRP A 378 -18.13 -7.46 -1.64
CA TRP A 378 -16.94 -7.51 -2.47
C TRP A 378 -17.07 -6.63 -3.69
N TYR A 379 -15.98 -5.93 -4.03
CA TYR A 379 -15.84 -5.12 -5.23
C TYR A 379 -14.54 -5.48 -5.93
N ASP A 380 -14.47 -5.28 -7.24
CA ASP A 380 -13.21 -5.30 -7.98
C ASP A 380 -13.23 -4.27 -9.10
N SER A 381 -12.04 -3.84 -9.50
CA SER A 381 -11.88 -2.92 -10.63
C SER A 381 -11.89 -3.65 -11.96
N LEU A 382 -11.82 -2.90 -13.04
CA LEU A 382 -11.43 -3.44 -14.34
C LEU A 382 -9.98 -3.96 -14.26
N PRO A 383 -9.62 -4.97 -15.08
CA PRO A 383 -8.27 -5.54 -15.11
C PRO A 383 -7.14 -4.53 -15.40
N ASP A 384 -7.47 -3.43 -16.04
CA ASP A 384 -6.60 -2.28 -16.24
C ASP A 384 -7.40 -1.03 -15.93
N SER A 385 -7.43 -0.66 -14.66
CA SER A 385 -8.22 0.46 -14.16
C SER A 385 -7.63 1.85 -14.50
N GLY A 386 -6.41 1.88 -15.05
CA GLY A 386 -5.66 3.12 -15.22
C GLY A 386 -5.09 3.68 -13.90
N ILE A 387 -5.50 3.13 -12.76
CA ILE A 387 -5.02 3.49 -11.43
C ILE A 387 -4.10 2.38 -10.94
N THR A 388 -2.87 2.70 -10.64
CA THR A 388 -1.88 1.74 -10.15
C THR A 388 -1.41 2.12 -8.75
N ARG A 389 -1.38 1.14 -7.84
CA ARG A 389 -0.82 1.31 -6.49
C ARG A 389 -0.03 0.08 -6.12
N ASN A 390 1.17 0.30 -5.65
CA ASN A 390 2.06 -0.80 -5.26
C ASN A 390 2.47 -0.76 -3.80
N CYS A 391 2.06 0.27 -3.11
CA CYS A 391 2.16 0.40 -1.67
C CYS A 391 0.96 1.17 -1.17
N TRP A 392 0.47 0.80 -0.03
CA TRP A 392 -0.67 1.42 0.60
C TRP A 392 -0.46 1.52 2.10
N MET A 393 -0.86 2.62 2.69
CA MET A 393 -0.92 2.80 4.13
C MET A 393 -2.27 3.43 4.48
N ASP A 394 -2.96 2.83 5.43
CA ASP A 394 -4.21 3.34 5.97
C ASP A 394 -4.02 4.71 6.62
N LYS A 395 -5.14 5.40 6.86
CA LYS A 395 -5.12 6.67 7.57
C LYS A 395 -4.41 6.51 8.93
N ASN A 396 -3.57 7.45 9.20
CA ASN A 396 -2.82 7.54 10.44
C ASN A 396 -2.79 9.01 10.87
N ILE A 397 -1.67 9.50 11.36
CA ILE A 397 -1.48 10.92 11.69
C ILE A 397 -1.69 11.88 10.49
N LEU A 398 -1.71 11.39 9.26
CA LEU A 398 -2.00 12.18 8.07
C LEU A 398 -3.51 12.32 7.78
N ASN A 399 -4.35 11.66 8.56
CA ASN A 399 -5.82 11.64 8.46
C ASN A 399 -6.40 11.05 7.16
N SER A 400 -5.57 10.64 6.22
CA SER A 400 -5.99 10.06 4.94
C SER A 400 -5.12 8.87 4.58
N PRO A 401 -5.66 7.85 3.90
CA PRO A 401 -4.84 6.79 3.33
C PRO A 401 -3.91 7.34 2.26
N ILE A 402 -2.73 6.75 2.15
CA ILE A 402 -1.78 7.10 1.09
C ILE A 402 -1.40 5.88 0.27
N GLY A 403 -1.24 6.08 -1.03
CA GLY A 403 -0.80 5.05 -1.96
C GLY A 403 0.29 5.55 -2.89
N ILE A 404 1.20 4.67 -3.28
CA ILE A 404 2.28 5.01 -4.20
C ILE A 404 1.92 4.50 -5.59
N ASP A 405 1.93 5.42 -6.55
CA ASP A 405 1.85 5.09 -7.97
C ASP A 405 3.25 5.00 -8.56
N PRO A 406 3.62 3.81 -8.99
CA PRO A 406 4.93 3.58 -9.56
C PRO A 406 5.08 4.04 -11.02
N SER A 407 3.98 4.36 -11.69
CA SER A 407 4.02 4.80 -13.08
C SER A 407 4.65 6.18 -13.24
N ASN A 408 4.51 7.02 -12.22
CA ASN A 408 5.01 8.38 -12.19
C ASN A 408 5.83 8.69 -10.92
N ASN A 409 6.09 7.68 -10.07
CA ASN A 409 6.80 7.81 -8.80
C ASN A 409 6.17 8.85 -7.84
N THR A 410 4.83 8.88 -7.82
CA THR A 410 4.07 9.85 -7.04
C THR A 410 3.38 9.18 -5.86
N ILE A 411 3.37 9.86 -4.72
CA ILE A 411 2.59 9.48 -3.55
C ILE A 411 1.26 10.22 -3.65
N TYR A 412 0.16 9.46 -3.65
CA TYR A 412 -1.19 10.01 -3.66
C TYR A 412 -1.84 9.89 -2.28
N THR A 413 -2.53 10.92 -1.89
CA THR A 413 -3.47 10.89 -0.78
C THR A 413 -4.82 10.40 -1.31
N HIS A 414 -5.42 9.45 -0.63
CA HIS A 414 -6.76 8.95 -0.93
C HIS A 414 -7.78 9.54 0.03
N GLU A 415 -9.06 9.47 -0.32
CA GLU A 415 -10.17 10.04 0.46
C GLU A 415 -9.98 11.54 0.75
N SER A 416 -9.38 12.27 -0.20
CA SER A 416 -9.26 13.71 -0.10
C SER A 416 -10.38 14.39 -0.90
N THR A 417 -10.96 15.43 -0.33
CA THR A 417 -11.95 16.29 -0.99
C THR A 417 -11.24 17.29 -1.91
N ASP A 418 -10.60 16.83 -2.96
CA ASP A 418 -9.99 17.74 -3.95
C ASP A 418 -11.03 18.08 -5.03
N PRO A 419 -11.47 19.35 -5.15
CA PRO A 419 -12.48 19.75 -6.11
C PRO A 419 -12.00 19.72 -7.57
N ASP A 420 -10.73 19.53 -7.83
CA ASP A 420 -10.17 19.51 -9.21
C ASP A 420 -10.33 18.16 -9.93
N GLN A 421 -11.05 17.21 -9.34
CA GLN A 421 -11.33 15.91 -9.96
C GLN A 421 -12.39 16.05 -11.07
N THR A 422 -11.95 16.06 -12.30
CA THR A 422 -12.83 16.08 -13.50
C THR A 422 -13.29 14.66 -13.93
N THR A 423 -13.02 13.66 -13.11
CA THR A 423 -13.24 12.26 -13.44
C THR A 423 -14.66 11.82 -13.08
N THR A 424 -15.26 11.00 -13.90
CA THR A 424 -16.54 10.35 -13.60
C THR A 424 -16.28 9.10 -12.78
N ALA A 425 -16.93 8.98 -11.61
CA ALA A 425 -16.91 7.75 -10.84
C ALA A 425 -17.96 6.77 -11.41
N GLU A 426 -17.62 5.50 -11.46
CA GLU A 426 -18.47 4.45 -12.00
C GLU A 426 -18.52 3.25 -11.06
N ALA A 427 -19.72 2.71 -10.87
CA ALA A 427 -19.92 1.43 -10.21
C ALA A 427 -20.92 0.59 -11.01
N GLU A 428 -20.67 -0.72 -11.11
CA GLU A 428 -21.49 -1.62 -11.90
C GLU A 428 -21.77 -2.91 -11.13
N THR A 429 -23.01 -3.37 -11.14
CA THR A 429 -23.37 -4.63 -10.50
C THR A 429 -23.10 -5.82 -11.43
N GLY A 430 -22.95 -7.00 -10.86
CA GLY A 430 -23.13 -8.24 -11.62
C GLY A 430 -24.57 -8.41 -12.08
N GLY A 431 -24.82 -9.41 -12.91
CA GLY A 431 -26.20 -9.77 -13.31
C GLY A 431 -26.99 -10.28 -12.10
N ILE A 432 -28.09 -9.62 -11.78
CA ILE A 432 -29.02 -9.97 -10.70
C ILE A 432 -30.16 -10.77 -11.29
N ASP A 433 -30.29 -12.03 -10.90
CA ASP A 433 -31.39 -12.89 -11.33
C ASP A 433 -32.70 -12.47 -10.65
N ILE A 434 -33.68 -12.09 -11.47
CA ILE A 434 -35.01 -11.77 -10.97
C ILE A 434 -35.79 -13.09 -10.78
N MET A 435 -36.28 -13.33 -9.55
CA MET A 435 -37.02 -14.55 -9.22
C MET A 435 -36.29 -15.84 -9.64
N ASN A 436 -34.98 -15.91 -9.32
CA ASN A 436 -34.09 -17.01 -9.71
C ASN A 436 -34.01 -17.24 -11.24
N GLY A 437 -34.24 -16.19 -12.05
CA GLY A 437 -34.17 -16.28 -13.51
C GLY A 437 -35.29 -17.09 -14.20
N GLU A 438 -36.30 -17.53 -13.44
CA GLU A 438 -37.36 -18.42 -13.99
C GLU A 438 -38.40 -17.69 -14.86
N ARG A 439 -38.63 -16.41 -14.60
CA ARG A 439 -39.70 -15.65 -15.25
C ARG A 439 -39.23 -14.30 -15.74
N TYR A 440 -39.83 -13.86 -16.83
CA TYR A 440 -39.70 -12.47 -17.23
C TYR A 440 -40.42 -11.58 -16.24
N SER A 441 -39.75 -10.55 -15.82
CA SER A 441 -40.32 -9.51 -14.96
C SER A 441 -40.22 -8.16 -15.65
N ARG A 442 -41.22 -7.33 -15.42
CA ARG A 442 -41.21 -5.93 -15.84
C ARG A 442 -40.87 -5.08 -14.63
N ILE A 443 -39.86 -4.24 -14.77
CA ILE A 443 -39.50 -3.23 -13.77
C ILE A 443 -40.11 -1.91 -14.23
N SER A 444 -40.89 -1.29 -13.37
CA SER A 444 -41.62 -0.04 -13.64
C SER A 444 -41.02 1.15 -12.93
N LYS A 445 -40.44 0.94 -11.76
CA LYS A 445 -39.87 1.99 -10.95
C LYS A 445 -38.66 1.47 -10.15
N ILE A 446 -37.74 2.34 -9.88
CA ILE A 446 -36.57 2.08 -9.06
C ILE A 446 -36.51 3.13 -7.96
N PHE A 447 -36.21 2.71 -6.76
CA PHE A 447 -35.99 3.54 -5.59
C PHE A 447 -34.55 3.42 -5.16
N SER A 448 -33.85 4.51 -5.07
CA SER A 448 -32.47 4.54 -4.60
C SER A 448 -32.36 5.39 -3.34
N ASP A 449 -31.83 4.81 -2.28
CA ASP A 449 -31.51 5.53 -1.04
C ASP A 449 -30.17 6.27 -1.22
N SER A 450 -30.03 7.01 -2.31
CA SER A 450 -28.82 7.76 -2.66
C SER A 450 -28.97 9.21 -2.26
N ASP A 451 -27.87 9.85 -1.94
CA ASP A 451 -27.79 11.27 -1.61
C ASP A 451 -26.92 11.97 -2.66
N GLN A 452 -27.28 13.17 -3.07
CA GLN A 452 -26.59 13.99 -4.05
C GLN A 452 -26.80 15.47 -3.78
N ASP A 453 -25.75 16.24 -3.85
CA ASP A 453 -25.81 17.69 -3.64
C ASP A 453 -26.56 18.41 -4.78
N GLU A 454 -26.37 17.95 -6.01
CA GLU A 454 -27.03 18.48 -7.20
C GLU A 454 -27.88 17.39 -7.86
N GLU A 455 -29.12 17.72 -8.19
CA GLU A 455 -30.04 16.83 -8.91
C GLU A 455 -29.46 16.41 -10.26
N GLY A 456 -29.45 15.10 -10.52
CA GLY A 456 -28.92 14.53 -11.76
C GLY A 456 -27.40 14.32 -11.76
N SER A 457 -26.70 14.53 -10.62
CA SER A 457 -25.29 14.18 -10.48
C SER A 457 -25.08 12.68 -10.62
N ILE A 458 -26.05 11.89 -10.22
CA ILE A 458 -26.03 10.43 -10.31
C ILE A 458 -26.91 9.98 -11.49
N ASN A 459 -26.35 9.14 -12.35
CA ASN A 459 -27.08 8.55 -13.48
C ASN A 459 -27.06 7.01 -13.38
N PHE A 460 -28.19 6.40 -13.64
CA PHE A 460 -28.35 4.95 -13.71
C PHE A 460 -28.52 4.49 -15.17
N ARG A 461 -27.81 3.42 -15.52
CA ARG A 461 -27.99 2.72 -16.81
C ARG A 461 -28.24 1.25 -16.54
N PHE A 462 -29.22 0.69 -17.18
CA PHE A 462 -29.67 -0.68 -16.95
C PHE A 462 -29.40 -1.57 -18.15
N PHE A 463 -29.03 -2.79 -17.86
CA PHE A 463 -28.84 -3.85 -18.85
C PHE A 463 -29.73 -5.01 -18.46
N THR A 464 -30.60 -5.43 -19.39
CA THR A 464 -31.53 -6.53 -19.16
C THR A 464 -31.24 -7.69 -20.09
N ALA A 465 -31.34 -8.91 -19.57
CA ALA A 465 -31.08 -10.13 -20.32
C ALA A 465 -32.21 -11.16 -20.13
N SER A 466 -32.35 -12.05 -21.10
CA SER A 466 -33.28 -13.18 -21.01
C SER A 466 -32.65 -14.40 -20.31
N SER A 467 -31.34 -14.49 -20.27
CA SER A 467 -30.51 -15.47 -19.54
C SER A 467 -29.09 -14.93 -19.41
N GLY A 468 -28.29 -15.53 -18.55
CA GLY A 468 -26.88 -15.10 -18.33
C GLY A 468 -26.00 -15.13 -19.60
N ASP A 469 -26.36 -15.97 -20.59
CA ASP A 469 -25.63 -16.10 -21.87
C ASP A 469 -26.27 -15.34 -23.02
N SER A 470 -27.41 -14.66 -22.81
CA SER A 470 -28.06 -13.90 -23.86
C SER A 470 -27.48 -12.50 -24.00
N ALA A 471 -27.60 -11.94 -25.21
CA ALA A 471 -27.25 -10.55 -25.44
C ALA A 471 -28.09 -9.64 -24.52
N GLU A 472 -27.42 -8.70 -23.89
CA GLU A 472 -28.07 -7.69 -23.05
C GLU A 472 -28.72 -6.61 -23.87
N THR A 473 -29.83 -6.09 -23.38
CA THR A 473 -30.47 -4.89 -23.89
C THR A 473 -30.10 -3.74 -22.97
N GLU A 474 -29.39 -2.75 -23.49
CA GLU A 474 -28.96 -1.55 -22.79
C GLU A 474 -30.03 -0.47 -22.85
N SER A 475 -30.28 0.22 -21.74
CA SER A 475 -31.15 1.39 -21.66
C SER A 475 -30.38 2.69 -21.94
N SER A 476 -31.12 3.79 -22.09
CA SER A 476 -30.56 5.14 -21.93
C SER A 476 -30.14 5.39 -20.47
N ASP A 477 -29.42 6.47 -20.25
CA ASP A 477 -29.16 6.96 -18.90
C ASP A 477 -30.43 7.54 -18.29
N TYR A 478 -30.63 7.26 -17.02
CA TYR A 478 -31.69 7.78 -16.19
C TYR A 478 -31.06 8.59 -15.05
N PRO A 479 -31.21 9.93 -15.04
CA PRO A 479 -30.77 10.72 -13.90
C PRO A 479 -31.60 10.38 -12.67
N LEU A 480 -30.95 10.37 -11.52
CA LEU A 480 -31.64 10.26 -10.23
C LEU A 480 -32.36 11.58 -9.94
N GLU A 481 -33.68 11.51 -9.73
CA GLU A 481 -34.48 12.67 -9.34
C GLU A 481 -34.34 12.95 -7.82
N ALA A 482 -34.69 14.15 -7.39
CA ALA A 482 -34.54 14.60 -6.01
C ALA A 482 -35.35 13.78 -4.98
N ASP A 483 -36.38 13.07 -5.42
CA ASP A 483 -37.18 12.17 -4.57
C ASP A 483 -36.60 10.74 -4.45
N GLY A 484 -35.46 10.48 -5.10
CA GLY A 484 -34.82 9.17 -5.12
C GLY A 484 -35.52 8.12 -5.98
N GLU A 485 -36.47 8.55 -6.82
CA GLU A 485 -37.23 7.67 -7.70
C GLU A 485 -36.76 7.76 -9.15
N ILE A 486 -36.85 6.67 -9.87
CA ILE A 486 -36.58 6.61 -11.32
C ILE A 486 -37.67 5.80 -11.98
N ASP A 487 -38.44 6.42 -12.88
CA ASP A 487 -39.41 5.74 -13.70
C ASP A 487 -38.78 5.03 -14.91
N VAL A 488 -38.91 3.72 -14.98
CA VAL A 488 -38.28 2.90 -16.02
C VAL A 488 -39.27 1.96 -16.72
N ARG A 489 -38.88 1.46 -17.89
CA ARG A 489 -39.62 0.42 -18.60
C ARG A 489 -38.66 -0.69 -19.03
N LEU A 490 -38.26 -1.50 -18.06
CA LEU A 490 -37.33 -2.58 -18.30
C LEU A 490 -38.05 -3.92 -18.26
N GLN A 491 -37.58 -4.90 -19.05
CA GLN A 491 -38.09 -6.25 -19.03
C GLN A 491 -36.95 -7.25 -19.24
N GLY A 492 -36.85 -8.21 -18.35
CA GLY A 492 -35.83 -9.26 -18.43
C GLY A 492 -36.03 -10.33 -17.36
N ARG A 493 -35.20 -11.35 -17.38
CA ARG A 493 -35.04 -12.33 -16.30
C ARG A 493 -33.86 -11.99 -15.41
N GLN A 494 -32.90 -11.25 -15.97
CA GLN A 494 -31.73 -10.75 -15.30
C GLN A 494 -31.62 -9.25 -15.55
N VAL A 495 -31.21 -8.52 -14.55
CA VAL A 495 -30.92 -7.10 -14.62
C VAL A 495 -29.55 -6.83 -14.04
N ARG A 496 -28.80 -5.97 -14.68
CA ARG A 496 -27.54 -5.41 -14.21
C ARG A 496 -27.66 -3.90 -14.36
N TYR A 497 -27.07 -3.16 -13.47
CA TYR A 497 -27.08 -1.70 -13.62
C TYR A 497 -25.70 -1.11 -13.35
N LYS A 498 -25.45 0.00 -13.99
CA LYS A 498 -24.28 0.83 -13.85
C LYS A 498 -24.72 2.17 -13.29
N VAL A 499 -24.01 2.65 -12.30
CA VAL A 499 -24.18 4.00 -11.74
C VAL A 499 -22.96 4.81 -12.13
N THR A 500 -23.20 6.03 -12.59
CA THR A 500 -22.15 6.99 -12.92
C THR A 500 -22.44 8.30 -12.20
N GLY A 501 -21.41 8.92 -11.64
CA GLY A 501 -21.54 10.20 -10.98
C GLY A 501 -20.39 11.13 -11.36
N LEU A 502 -20.70 12.43 -11.51
CA LEU A 502 -19.70 13.46 -11.76
C LEU A 502 -19.13 13.95 -10.44
N LEU A 503 -17.84 13.81 -10.24
CA LEU A 503 -17.14 14.29 -9.03
C LEU A 503 -17.12 15.83 -8.92
N THR A 504 -17.35 16.53 -10.03
CA THR A 504 -17.43 18.01 -10.05
C THR A 504 -18.78 18.56 -9.60
N ALA A 505 -19.79 17.69 -9.40
CA ALA A 505 -21.15 18.09 -9.06
C ALA A 505 -21.44 18.03 -7.54
N GLY A 506 -20.42 18.07 -6.71
CA GLY A 506 -20.54 17.98 -5.26
C GLY A 506 -20.46 16.52 -4.74
N ASP A 507 -20.70 16.36 -3.45
CA ASP A 507 -20.70 15.04 -2.82
C ASP A 507 -21.95 14.24 -3.20
N TRP A 508 -21.74 12.95 -3.41
CA TRP A 508 -22.86 12.03 -3.64
C TRP A 508 -22.55 10.62 -3.09
N THR A 509 -23.58 9.96 -2.65
CA THR A 509 -23.50 8.58 -2.18
C THR A 509 -24.58 7.72 -2.82
N VAL A 510 -24.26 6.46 -3.13
CA VAL A 510 -25.21 5.49 -3.62
C VAL A 510 -25.56 4.50 -2.52
N GLY A 511 -26.81 4.54 -2.08
CA GLY A 511 -27.34 3.61 -1.09
C GLY A 511 -28.03 2.40 -1.73
N ASN A 512 -28.93 1.80 -0.95
CA ASN A 512 -29.68 0.64 -1.40
C ASN A 512 -30.58 0.96 -2.60
N THR A 513 -30.50 0.13 -3.64
CA THR A 513 -31.36 0.23 -4.82
C THR A 513 -32.46 -0.84 -4.76
N ARG A 514 -33.71 -0.43 -4.82
CA ARG A 514 -34.90 -1.29 -4.77
C ARG A 514 -35.68 -1.20 -6.08
N PHE A 515 -36.25 -2.30 -6.51
CA PHE A 515 -36.99 -2.38 -7.79
C PHE A 515 -38.48 -2.66 -7.53
N GLU A 516 -39.34 -1.85 -8.12
CA GLU A 516 -40.76 -2.21 -8.24
C GLU A 516 -40.94 -3.12 -9.45
N MET A 517 -41.33 -4.35 -9.18
CA MET A 517 -41.39 -5.40 -10.23
C MET A 517 -42.78 -6.00 -10.38
N HIS A 518 -43.18 -6.22 -11.62
CA HIS A 518 -44.35 -6.99 -11.97
C HIS A 518 -43.96 -8.31 -12.61
N ILE A 519 -44.39 -9.40 -12.00
CA ILE A 519 -44.07 -10.76 -12.46
C ILE A 519 -44.81 -11.05 -13.75
N GLY A 520 -44.07 -11.41 -14.80
CA GLY A 520 -44.60 -11.81 -16.10
C GLY A 520 -44.64 -13.33 -16.28
N GLY A 521 -44.86 -13.74 -17.51
CA GLY A 521 -44.89 -15.15 -17.90
C GLY A 521 -43.51 -15.80 -17.98
N ARG A 522 -43.48 -17.11 -18.23
CA ARG A 522 -42.25 -17.89 -18.45
C ARG A 522 -41.63 -17.72 -19.85
N ARG A 523 -42.26 -16.97 -20.72
CA ARG A 523 -41.83 -16.72 -22.12
C ARG A 523 -41.32 -15.30 -22.28
#